data_22804b800ea2f16b247b17b43bb1d168
#
_entry.id   22804b800ea2f16b247b17b43bb1d168
#
_cell.length_a   1.000
_cell.length_b   1.000
_cell.length_c   1.000
_cell.angle_alpha   90.00
_cell.angle_beta   90.00
_cell.angle_gamma   90.00
#
_symmetry.space_group_name_H-M   'P 1'
#
loop_
_entity.id
_entity.type
_entity.pdbx_description
1 polymer ?
#
loop_
_entity_poly.entity_id
_entity_poly.type
_entity_poly.pdbx_seq_one_letter_code
_entity_poly.pdbx_strand_id
1 'polypeptide(L)'
;LQMAVKIASLTQEIKITTGIAVLPLHDMRTYAGEVATADILTEGRLILGVGRGAFAWEMKNLGTPIEKSKEKFVESLDVLQLLLKDKEVSYKGKFYNFEPITIMPRPISNPIQMMIAAMDLNSIKDAASRGFHVQSTVLSGSKDLLIQRVNAFKEGCEILGEQGKLLKLSMQRMAFAAKNENDAKKKNILAYE
;
A
#
# COMPACT_ATOMS: atom_id res chain seq x y z
N LEU A 1 -7.71 -5.75 6.61
CA LEU A 1 -7.69 -5.04 7.90
C LEU A 1 -7.94 -5.98 9.09
N GLN A 2 -8.90 -6.95 9.01
CA GLN A 2 -9.25 -7.86 10.12
C GLN A 2 -8.04 -8.65 10.64
N MET A 3 -7.20 -9.18 9.75
CA MET A 3 -5.97 -9.90 10.14
C MET A 3 -4.98 -8.99 10.88
N ALA A 4 -4.85 -7.74 10.44
CA ALA A 4 -3.99 -6.76 11.11
C ALA A 4 -4.45 -6.52 12.57
N VAL A 5 -5.74 -6.35 12.78
CA VAL A 5 -6.34 -6.21 14.13
C VAL A 5 -6.07 -7.46 14.98
N LYS A 6 -6.25 -8.67 14.40
CA LYS A 6 -5.97 -9.91 15.12
C LYS A 6 -4.50 -10.04 15.51
N ILE A 7 -3.56 -9.70 14.63
CA ILE A 7 -2.13 -9.71 14.94
C ILE A 7 -1.82 -8.68 16.04
N ALA A 8 -2.41 -7.49 15.94
CA ALA A 8 -2.23 -6.45 16.95
C ALA A 8 -2.66 -6.89 18.36
N SER A 9 -3.74 -7.66 18.46
CA SER A 9 -4.21 -8.19 19.76
C SER A 9 -3.28 -9.23 20.39
N LEU A 10 -2.33 -9.76 19.63
CA LEU A 10 -1.35 -10.77 20.08
C LEU A 10 0.06 -10.20 20.24
N THR A 11 0.25 -8.92 19.93
CA THR A 11 1.56 -8.25 19.94
C THR A 11 1.43 -6.84 20.52
N GLN A 12 2.53 -6.27 21.00
CA GLN A 12 2.51 -4.96 21.66
C GLN A 12 3.31 -3.87 20.89
N GLU A 13 4.39 -4.22 20.21
CA GLU A 13 5.34 -3.25 19.65
C GLU A 13 5.42 -3.25 18.13
N ILE A 14 5.21 -4.41 17.49
CA ILE A 14 5.38 -4.54 16.05
C ILE A 14 4.40 -3.66 15.29
N LYS A 15 4.88 -2.99 14.25
CA LYS A 15 4.04 -2.34 13.25
C LYS A 15 3.52 -3.39 12.27
N ILE A 16 2.30 -3.20 11.80
CA ILE A 16 1.60 -4.15 10.95
C ILE A 16 1.27 -3.47 9.63
N THR A 17 1.83 -3.99 8.54
CA THR A 17 1.61 -3.45 7.19
C THR A 17 0.66 -4.35 6.41
N THR A 18 -0.39 -3.79 5.81
CA THR A 18 -1.22 -4.53 4.85
C THR A 18 -0.48 -4.67 3.51
N GLY A 19 -0.53 -5.83 2.90
CA GLY A 19 0.23 -6.05 1.68
C GLY A 19 -0.59 -6.64 0.54
N ILE A 20 -1.53 -5.91 0.04
CA ILE A 20 -2.03 -4.52 0.08
C ILE A 20 -3.56 -4.47 0.04
N ALA A 21 -4.16 -3.30 0.26
CA ALA A 21 -5.54 -3.03 -0.12
C ALA A 21 -5.59 -2.45 -1.55
N VAL A 22 -6.43 -3.01 -2.39
CA VAL A 22 -6.63 -2.56 -3.78
C VAL A 22 -7.69 -1.45 -3.77
N LEU A 23 -7.27 -0.18 -3.60
CA LEU A 23 -8.19 0.94 -3.40
C LEU A 23 -9.30 1.05 -4.47
N PRO A 24 -9.03 0.83 -5.78
CA PRO A 24 -10.08 0.92 -6.80
C PRO A 24 -11.27 -0.04 -6.61
N LEU A 25 -11.14 -1.05 -5.75
CA LEU A 25 -12.20 -2.02 -5.46
C LEU A 25 -13.06 -1.65 -4.26
N HIS A 26 -12.74 -0.54 -3.56
CA HIS A 26 -13.45 -0.07 -2.38
C HIS A 26 -14.15 1.27 -2.61
N ASP A 27 -15.23 1.52 -1.88
CA ASP A 27 -15.76 2.87 -1.71
C ASP A 27 -14.97 3.56 -0.59
N MET A 28 -14.33 4.67 -0.90
CA MET A 28 -13.45 5.34 0.06
C MET A 28 -14.19 5.90 1.27
N ARG A 29 -15.49 6.18 1.16
CA ARG A 29 -16.32 6.70 2.28
C ARG A 29 -16.49 5.64 3.37
N THR A 30 -16.72 4.38 2.98
CA THR A 30 -16.79 3.26 3.93
C THR A 30 -15.42 2.79 4.34
N TYR A 31 -14.50 2.68 3.37
CA TYR A 31 -13.16 2.17 3.62
C TYR A 31 -12.35 3.06 4.59
N ALA A 32 -12.53 4.39 4.54
CA ALA A 32 -11.90 5.30 5.49
C ALA A 32 -12.33 5.03 6.95
N GLY A 33 -13.60 4.70 7.17
CA GLY A 33 -14.10 4.29 8.48
C GLY A 33 -13.51 2.98 8.97
N GLU A 34 -13.37 1.99 8.07
CA GLU A 34 -12.71 0.71 8.36
C GLU A 34 -11.23 0.90 8.72
N VAL A 35 -10.52 1.76 7.97
CA VAL A 35 -9.11 2.10 8.22
C VAL A 35 -8.96 2.80 9.57
N ALA A 36 -9.81 3.78 9.87
CA ALA A 36 -9.79 4.49 11.15
C ALA A 36 -10.06 3.54 12.33
N THR A 37 -11.01 2.63 12.18
CA THR A 37 -11.30 1.59 13.18
C THR A 37 -10.08 0.66 13.38
N ALA A 38 -9.45 0.23 12.29
CA ALA A 38 -8.26 -0.61 12.36
C ALA A 38 -7.07 0.13 13.01
N ASP A 39 -6.90 1.42 12.74
CA ASP A 39 -5.86 2.24 13.36
C ASP A 39 -6.03 2.32 14.88
N ILE A 40 -7.25 2.54 15.36
CA ILE A 40 -7.59 2.52 16.79
C ILE A 40 -7.31 1.15 17.41
N LEU A 41 -7.81 0.08 16.79
CA LEU A 41 -7.68 -1.29 17.32
C LEU A 41 -6.25 -1.84 17.25
N THR A 42 -5.41 -1.25 16.41
CA THR A 42 -3.97 -1.55 16.36
C THR A 42 -3.13 -0.58 17.20
N GLU A 43 -3.77 0.33 17.91
CA GLU A 43 -3.10 1.34 18.76
C GLU A 43 -2.09 2.18 17.98
N GLY A 44 -2.45 2.58 16.73
CA GLY A 44 -1.59 3.38 15.85
C GLY A 44 -0.41 2.62 15.24
N ARG A 45 -0.40 1.27 15.33
CA ARG A 45 0.66 0.43 14.74
C ARG A 45 0.38 0.02 13.30
N LEU A 46 -0.75 0.47 12.72
CA LEU A 46 -1.10 0.20 11.32
C LEU A 46 -0.23 1.02 10.36
N ILE A 47 0.34 0.34 9.36
CA ILE A 47 0.85 0.96 8.14
C ILE A 47 -0.06 0.47 7.01
N LEU A 48 -0.82 1.39 6.42
CA LEU A 48 -1.78 1.04 5.39
C LEU A 48 -1.08 0.84 4.04
N GLY A 49 -0.83 -0.41 3.65
CA GLY A 49 -0.34 -0.75 2.33
C GLY A 49 -1.47 -0.71 1.31
N VAL A 50 -1.30 0.05 0.23
CA VAL A 50 -2.31 0.28 -0.81
C VAL A 50 -1.72 0.12 -2.22
N GLY A 51 -2.58 -0.21 -3.18
CA GLY A 51 -2.19 -0.34 -4.58
C GLY A 51 -3.38 -0.28 -5.52
N ARG A 52 -3.06 -0.22 -6.82
CA ARG A 52 -4.09 -0.10 -7.88
C ARG A 52 -4.73 -1.43 -8.28
N GLY A 53 -4.16 -2.56 -7.85
CA GLY A 53 -4.48 -3.89 -8.36
C GLY A 53 -3.62 -4.28 -9.58
N ALA A 54 -3.34 -5.58 -9.70
CA ALA A 54 -2.46 -6.14 -10.74
C ALA A 54 -3.15 -7.18 -11.63
N PHE A 55 -4.22 -7.79 -11.17
CA PHE A 55 -4.88 -8.90 -11.86
C PHE A 55 -6.12 -8.42 -12.60
N ALA A 56 -6.04 -8.39 -13.94
CA ALA A 56 -7.13 -7.90 -14.81
C ALA A 56 -8.45 -8.65 -14.60
N TRP A 57 -8.40 -9.97 -14.37
CA TRP A 57 -9.58 -10.79 -14.11
C TRP A 57 -10.28 -10.43 -12.79
N GLU A 58 -9.51 -10.18 -11.74
CA GLU A 58 -10.03 -9.75 -10.44
C GLU A 58 -10.69 -8.38 -10.56
N MET A 59 -9.96 -7.43 -11.13
CA MET A 59 -10.44 -6.06 -11.33
C MET A 59 -11.73 -6.02 -12.14
N LYS A 60 -11.81 -6.80 -13.23
CA LYS A 60 -13.00 -6.91 -14.07
C LYS A 60 -14.19 -7.48 -13.30
N ASN A 61 -13.99 -8.58 -12.56
CA ASN A 61 -15.05 -9.27 -11.83
C ASN A 61 -15.61 -8.42 -10.67
N LEU A 62 -14.78 -7.50 -10.12
CA LEU A 62 -15.16 -6.60 -9.04
C LEU A 62 -15.55 -5.18 -9.55
N GLY A 63 -15.86 -5.05 -10.84
CA GLY A 63 -16.47 -3.86 -11.42
C GLY A 63 -15.53 -2.69 -11.73
N THR A 64 -14.21 -2.91 -11.67
CA THR A 64 -13.24 -1.88 -12.06
C THR A 64 -12.31 -2.42 -13.15
N PRO A 65 -12.51 -2.08 -14.43
CA PRO A 65 -11.61 -2.49 -15.51
C PRO A 65 -10.17 -2.01 -15.27
N ILE A 66 -9.20 -2.85 -15.62
CA ILE A 66 -7.78 -2.58 -15.35
C ILE A 66 -7.29 -1.28 -16.01
N GLU A 67 -7.85 -0.90 -17.16
CA GLU A 67 -7.52 0.32 -17.89
C GLU A 67 -7.87 1.58 -17.10
N LYS A 68 -8.92 1.53 -16.26
CA LYS A 68 -9.35 2.63 -15.40
C LYS A 68 -8.71 2.59 -14.02
N SER A 69 -8.03 1.50 -13.68
CA SER A 69 -7.53 1.27 -12.32
C SER A 69 -6.50 2.31 -11.87
N LYS A 70 -5.65 2.80 -12.79
CA LYS A 70 -4.63 3.80 -12.47
C LYS A 70 -5.25 5.14 -12.08
N GLU A 71 -6.18 5.65 -12.88
CA GLU A 71 -6.88 6.92 -12.59
C GLU A 71 -7.70 6.80 -11.31
N LYS A 72 -8.46 5.71 -11.18
CA LYS A 72 -9.29 5.47 -9.99
C LYS A 72 -8.45 5.32 -8.73
N PHE A 73 -7.26 4.69 -8.82
CA PHE A 73 -6.34 4.57 -7.69
C PHE A 73 -5.86 5.94 -7.20
N VAL A 74 -5.44 6.82 -8.11
CA VAL A 74 -4.97 8.17 -7.74
C VAL A 74 -6.08 8.93 -7.03
N GLU A 75 -7.29 8.99 -7.61
CA GLU A 75 -8.42 9.68 -7.00
C GLU A 75 -8.85 9.03 -5.68
N SER A 76 -8.85 7.68 -5.60
CA SER A 76 -9.15 6.97 -4.34
C SER A 76 -8.15 7.31 -3.24
N LEU A 77 -6.86 7.40 -3.57
CA LEU A 77 -5.82 7.73 -2.60
C LEU A 77 -6.00 9.15 -2.06
N ASP A 78 -6.28 10.12 -2.94
CA ASP A 78 -6.52 11.51 -2.56
C ASP A 78 -7.77 11.64 -1.67
N VAL A 79 -8.88 11.01 -2.07
CA VAL A 79 -10.13 10.99 -1.29
C VAL A 79 -9.92 10.33 0.07
N LEU A 80 -9.21 9.18 0.12
CA LEU A 80 -8.93 8.48 1.38
C LEU A 80 -8.11 9.35 2.33
N GLN A 81 -7.07 10.02 1.83
CA GLN A 81 -6.24 10.91 2.65
C GLN A 81 -7.07 12.08 3.22
N LEU A 82 -7.91 12.71 2.40
CA LEU A 82 -8.80 13.80 2.85
C LEU A 82 -9.76 13.32 3.95
N LEU A 83 -10.44 12.20 3.72
CA LEU A 83 -11.41 11.66 4.69
C LEU A 83 -10.76 11.27 6.03
N LEU A 84 -9.55 10.71 6.00
CA LEU A 84 -8.82 10.35 7.22
C LEU A 84 -8.32 11.58 7.98
N LYS A 85 -7.95 12.65 7.27
CA LYS A 85 -7.36 13.86 7.84
C LYS A 85 -8.41 14.87 8.30
N ASP A 86 -9.39 15.19 7.44
CA ASP A 86 -10.28 16.34 7.61
C ASP A 86 -11.70 15.93 8.04
N LYS A 87 -12.48 16.90 8.49
CA LYS A 87 -13.92 16.79 8.78
C LYS A 87 -14.70 17.51 7.70
N GLU A 88 -15.99 17.16 7.55
CA GLU A 88 -16.90 17.80 6.59
C GLU A 88 -16.32 17.84 5.17
N VAL A 89 -15.70 16.71 4.75
CA VAL A 89 -15.10 16.58 3.44
C VAL A 89 -16.19 16.40 2.39
N SER A 90 -16.21 17.30 1.41
CA SER A 90 -16.93 17.11 0.14
C SER A 90 -15.92 16.83 -0.97
N TYR A 91 -16.33 16.09 -1.99
CA TYR A 91 -15.47 15.79 -3.12
C TYR A 91 -16.24 15.77 -4.43
N LYS A 92 -15.64 16.31 -5.49
CA LYS A 92 -16.21 16.29 -6.84
C LYS A 92 -15.12 15.91 -7.84
N GLY A 93 -15.08 14.65 -8.19
CA GLY A 93 -14.11 14.05 -9.11
C GLY A 93 -14.79 13.20 -10.18
N LYS A 94 -13.99 12.38 -10.83
CA LYS A 94 -14.43 11.46 -11.88
C LYS A 94 -15.11 10.21 -11.32
N PHE A 95 -14.59 9.67 -10.22
CA PHE A 95 -15.05 8.43 -9.60
C PHE A 95 -15.78 8.65 -8.28
N TYR A 96 -15.50 9.75 -7.60
CA TYR A 96 -16.14 10.10 -6.33
C TYR A 96 -16.82 11.45 -6.43
N ASN A 97 -18.09 11.50 -5.99
CA ASN A 97 -18.86 12.73 -5.90
C ASN A 97 -19.79 12.61 -4.68
N PHE A 98 -19.57 13.45 -3.67
CA PHE A 98 -20.38 13.41 -2.46
C PHE A 98 -20.38 14.75 -1.71
N GLU A 99 -21.50 15.01 -1.03
CA GLU A 99 -21.70 16.16 -0.15
C GLU A 99 -20.84 16.01 1.14
N PRO A 100 -20.69 17.07 1.96
CA PRO A 100 -19.84 17.04 3.14
C PRO A 100 -20.15 15.87 4.08
N ILE A 101 -19.16 15.05 4.34
CA ILE A 101 -19.21 13.94 5.30
C ILE A 101 -18.03 14.01 6.26
N THR A 102 -18.25 13.53 7.47
CA THR A 102 -17.17 13.26 8.44
C THR A 102 -17.21 11.77 8.77
N ILE A 103 -16.11 11.06 8.51
CA ILE A 103 -16.02 9.65 8.88
C ILE A 103 -15.91 9.49 10.39
N MET A 104 -16.56 8.45 10.91
CA MET A 104 -16.49 8.06 12.32
C MET A 104 -16.28 6.54 12.42
N PRO A 105 -15.41 6.04 13.36
CA PRO A 105 -14.59 6.85 14.26
C PRO A 105 -13.49 7.62 13.55
N ARG A 106 -12.82 8.55 14.23
CA ARG A 106 -11.61 9.22 13.71
C ARG A 106 -10.38 8.38 14.04
N PRO A 107 -9.37 8.32 13.14
CA PRO A 107 -8.13 7.64 13.46
C PRO A 107 -7.40 8.32 14.61
N ILE A 108 -6.60 7.58 15.36
CA ILE A 108 -5.71 8.10 16.39
C ILE A 108 -4.37 8.58 15.82
N SER A 109 -3.95 7.98 14.70
CA SER A 109 -2.77 8.43 13.95
C SER A 109 -3.12 9.57 13.00
N ASN A 110 -2.31 10.63 12.98
CA ASN A 110 -2.49 11.74 12.05
C ASN A 110 -1.12 12.30 11.59
N PRO A 111 -0.70 12.02 10.36
CA PRO A 111 -1.35 11.15 9.37
C PRO A 111 -1.18 9.64 9.68
N ILE A 112 -2.09 8.81 9.17
CA ILE A 112 -1.87 7.37 9.09
C ILE A 112 -0.70 7.12 8.11
N GLN A 113 0.28 6.31 8.53
CA GLN A 113 1.39 5.92 7.66
C GLN A 113 0.88 5.04 6.52
N MET A 114 1.27 5.35 5.30
CA MET A 114 0.88 4.60 4.10
C MET A 114 2.09 4.06 3.34
N MET A 115 1.90 2.92 2.69
CA MET A 115 2.88 2.27 1.82
C MET A 115 2.24 2.00 0.46
N ILE A 116 2.83 2.53 -0.61
CA ILE A 116 2.35 2.33 -1.98
C ILE A 116 3.04 1.13 -2.61
N ALA A 117 2.27 0.18 -3.15
CA ALA A 117 2.82 -0.88 -3.98
C ALA A 117 3.09 -0.35 -5.39
N ALA A 118 4.36 -0.30 -5.77
CA ALA A 118 4.82 0.21 -7.06
C ALA A 118 5.93 -0.66 -7.66
N MET A 119 5.88 -0.90 -8.98
CA MET A 119 6.87 -1.70 -9.68
C MET A 119 7.62 -0.94 -10.77
N ASP A 120 7.01 0.08 -11.37
CA ASP A 120 7.67 0.94 -12.35
C ASP A 120 8.41 2.11 -11.66
N LEU A 121 9.48 2.57 -12.30
CA LEU A 121 10.40 3.55 -11.69
C LEU A 121 9.73 4.91 -11.40
N ASN A 122 8.85 5.37 -12.27
CA ASN A 122 8.16 6.63 -12.10
C ASN A 122 7.18 6.58 -10.92
N SER A 123 6.42 5.50 -10.79
CA SER A 123 5.50 5.30 -9.67
C SER A 123 6.24 5.18 -8.33
N ILE A 124 7.42 4.55 -8.31
CA ILE A 124 8.27 4.45 -7.12
C ILE A 124 8.75 5.86 -6.70
N LYS A 125 9.28 6.62 -7.66
CA LYS A 125 9.77 7.99 -7.42
C LYS A 125 8.63 8.92 -6.97
N ASP A 126 7.49 8.88 -7.67
CA ASP A 126 6.31 9.70 -7.32
C ASP A 126 5.81 9.38 -5.90
N ALA A 127 5.65 8.11 -5.56
CA ALA A 127 5.21 7.71 -4.22
C ALA A 127 6.16 8.22 -3.12
N ALA A 128 7.48 8.08 -3.31
CA ALA A 128 8.46 8.55 -2.35
C ALA A 128 8.46 10.09 -2.24
N SER A 129 8.36 10.81 -3.36
CA SER A 129 8.33 12.29 -3.37
C SER A 129 7.08 12.86 -2.68
N ARG A 130 6.00 12.07 -2.61
CA ARG A 130 4.74 12.43 -1.91
C ARG A 130 4.73 12.00 -0.43
N GLY A 131 5.81 11.43 0.08
CA GLY A 131 5.95 11.05 1.49
C GLY A 131 5.42 9.67 1.84
N PHE A 132 5.23 8.77 0.86
CA PHE A 132 4.81 7.41 1.11
C PHE A 132 5.99 6.45 1.22
N HIS A 133 5.89 5.47 2.11
CA HIS A 133 6.71 4.28 2.00
C HIS A 133 6.42 3.55 0.69
N VAL A 134 7.38 2.78 0.20
CA VAL A 134 7.19 2.04 -1.06
C VAL A 134 7.39 0.55 -0.83
N GLN A 135 6.50 -0.26 -1.38
CA GLN A 135 6.67 -1.70 -1.50
C GLN A 135 6.86 -2.07 -2.97
N SER A 136 7.92 -2.80 -3.27
CA SER A 136 8.20 -3.32 -4.61
C SER A 136 8.56 -4.79 -4.55
N THR A 137 8.67 -5.42 -5.71
CA THR A 137 9.05 -6.82 -5.83
C THR A 137 9.97 -7.00 -7.02
N VAL A 138 10.88 -7.95 -6.92
CA VAL A 138 11.78 -8.38 -8.00
C VAL A 138 11.64 -9.89 -8.20
N LEU A 139 10.40 -10.36 -8.26
CA LEU A 139 10.09 -11.78 -8.52
C LEU A 139 10.71 -12.26 -9.82
N SER A 140 10.74 -11.40 -10.83
CA SER A 140 11.48 -11.62 -12.08
C SER A 140 12.26 -10.35 -12.40
N GLY A 141 13.54 -10.45 -12.66
CA GLY A 141 14.33 -9.29 -13.05
C GLY A 141 15.80 -9.39 -12.61
N SER A 142 16.61 -8.62 -13.31
CA SER A 142 18.05 -8.55 -13.10
C SER A 142 18.40 -7.76 -11.83
N LYS A 143 19.65 -7.91 -11.37
CA LYS A 143 20.25 -7.07 -10.34
C LYS A 143 20.16 -5.57 -10.72
N ASP A 144 20.30 -5.26 -12.02
CA ASP A 144 20.25 -3.89 -12.51
C ASP A 144 18.85 -3.26 -12.33
N LEU A 145 17.78 -4.00 -12.58
CA LEU A 145 16.43 -3.52 -12.31
C LEU A 145 16.21 -3.24 -10.82
N LEU A 146 16.77 -4.06 -9.94
CA LEU A 146 16.74 -3.79 -8.50
C LEU A 146 17.43 -2.47 -8.17
N ILE A 147 18.63 -2.26 -8.71
CA ILE A 147 19.40 -1.03 -8.51
C ILE A 147 18.62 0.19 -9.02
N GLN A 148 18.03 0.11 -10.20
CA GLN A 148 17.21 1.19 -10.76
C GLN A 148 16.03 1.54 -9.84
N ARG A 149 15.32 0.56 -9.29
CA ARG A 149 14.21 0.81 -8.35
C ARG A 149 14.67 1.45 -7.05
N VAL A 150 15.80 1.01 -6.50
CA VAL A 150 16.42 1.62 -5.32
C VAL A 150 16.79 3.08 -5.61
N ASN A 151 17.37 3.37 -6.79
CA ASN A 151 17.73 4.73 -7.17
C ASN A 151 16.48 5.61 -7.37
N ALA A 152 15.44 5.12 -8.05
CA ALA A 152 14.19 5.85 -8.20
C ALA A 152 13.54 6.20 -6.85
N PHE A 153 13.60 5.28 -5.87
CA PHE A 153 13.15 5.56 -4.51
C PHE A 153 13.99 6.64 -3.84
N LYS A 154 15.33 6.57 -3.93
CA LYS A 154 16.23 7.59 -3.37
C LYS A 154 15.97 8.96 -3.98
N GLU A 155 15.85 9.05 -5.30
CA GLU A 155 15.52 10.30 -5.99
C GLU A 155 14.19 10.91 -5.49
N GLY A 156 13.17 10.08 -5.25
CA GLY A 156 11.91 10.54 -4.65
C GLY A 156 12.10 11.05 -3.22
N CYS A 157 12.90 10.37 -2.41
CA CYS A 157 13.22 10.81 -1.05
C CYS A 157 14.01 12.14 -1.03
N GLU A 158 14.93 12.34 -1.98
CA GLU A 158 15.69 13.59 -2.11
C GLU A 158 14.78 14.78 -2.42
N ILE A 159 13.77 14.60 -3.29
CA ILE A 159 12.77 15.63 -3.59
C ILE A 159 12.00 16.05 -2.32
N LEU A 160 11.68 15.08 -1.45
CA LEU A 160 10.97 15.33 -0.19
C LEU A 160 11.87 15.95 0.91
N GLY A 161 13.19 15.91 0.75
CA GLY A 161 14.18 16.46 1.70
C GLY A 161 14.29 15.66 3.00
N GLU A 162 14.34 16.33 4.14
CA GLU A 162 14.55 15.68 5.45
C GLU A 162 13.49 14.62 5.78
N GLN A 163 12.24 14.85 5.40
CA GLN A 163 11.17 13.86 5.62
C GLN A 163 11.40 12.57 4.81
N GLY A 164 12.07 12.67 3.68
CA GLY A 164 12.43 11.52 2.84
C GLY A 164 13.33 10.50 3.56
N LYS A 165 14.14 10.94 4.52
CA LYS A 165 15.01 10.05 5.33
C LYS A 165 14.24 9.08 6.21
N LEU A 166 12.98 9.37 6.51
CA LEU A 166 12.11 8.53 7.32
C LEU A 166 11.40 7.44 6.49
N LEU A 167 11.40 7.58 5.17
CA LEU A 167 10.73 6.65 4.29
C LEU A 167 11.48 5.31 4.17
N LYS A 168 10.73 4.27 3.90
CA LYS A 168 11.25 2.91 3.76
C LYS A 168 10.85 2.31 2.42
N LEU A 169 11.82 1.65 1.78
CA LEU A 169 11.59 0.78 0.64
C LEU A 169 11.56 -0.66 1.12
N SER A 170 10.40 -1.31 0.98
CA SER A 170 10.23 -2.74 1.21
C SER A 170 10.37 -3.50 -0.11
N MET A 171 11.17 -4.57 -0.11
CA MET A 171 11.37 -5.43 -1.28
C MET A 171 10.89 -6.84 -0.97
N GLN A 172 9.79 -7.23 -1.60
CA GLN A 172 9.28 -8.59 -1.46
C GLN A 172 10.15 -9.58 -2.24
N ARG A 173 10.50 -10.66 -1.57
CA ARG A 173 11.31 -11.76 -2.12
C ARG A 173 10.70 -13.10 -1.74
N MET A 174 10.79 -14.07 -2.64
CA MET A 174 10.57 -15.47 -2.29
C MET A 174 11.84 -15.99 -1.59
N ALA A 175 11.66 -16.65 -0.47
CA ALA A 175 12.74 -17.26 0.30
C ALA A 175 12.34 -18.68 0.72
N PHE A 176 13.26 -19.61 0.56
CA PHE A 176 13.09 -21.00 0.97
C PHE A 176 14.16 -21.37 1.98
N ALA A 177 13.74 -21.88 3.13
CA ALA A 177 14.65 -22.50 4.08
C ALA A 177 14.87 -23.98 3.70
N ALA A 178 16.12 -24.37 3.58
CA ALA A 178 16.49 -25.73 3.19
C ALA A 178 17.69 -26.22 4.00
N LYS A 179 17.81 -27.57 4.15
CA LYS A 179 18.93 -28.19 4.88
C LYS A 179 20.27 -28.09 4.13
N ASN A 180 20.21 -28.05 2.80
CA ASN A 180 21.36 -27.93 1.90
C ASN A 180 20.89 -27.48 0.51
N GLU A 181 21.84 -27.26 -0.42
CA GLU A 181 21.55 -26.78 -1.77
C GLU A 181 20.65 -27.72 -2.59
N ASN A 182 20.81 -29.03 -2.45
CA ASN A 182 19.99 -30.01 -3.16
C ASN A 182 18.54 -30.00 -2.65
N ASP A 183 18.32 -29.87 -1.34
CA ASP A 183 17.00 -29.70 -0.75
C ASP A 183 16.37 -28.38 -1.18
N ALA A 184 17.15 -27.30 -1.28
CA ALA A 184 16.68 -26.01 -1.80
C ALA A 184 16.21 -26.10 -3.26
N LYS A 185 16.98 -26.74 -4.13
CA LYS A 185 16.61 -26.96 -5.53
C LYS A 185 15.34 -27.78 -5.66
N LYS A 186 15.19 -28.86 -4.90
CA LYS A 186 14.03 -29.73 -4.89
C LYS A 186 12.74 -29.00 -4.46
N LYS A 187 12.82 -28.21 -3.38
CA LYS A 187 11.71 -27.41 -2.89
C LYS A 187 11.31 -26.27 -3.85
N ASN A 188 12.29 -25.65 -4.50
CA ASN A 188 12.05 -24.59 -5.48
C ASN A 188 11.28 -25.12 -6.69
N ILE A 189 11.65 -26.30 -7.24
CA ILE A 189 10.93 -26.93 -8.33
C ILE A 189 9.48 -27.20 -7.94
N LEU A 190 9.22 -27.82 -6.77
CA LEU A 190 7.88 -28.13 -6.29
C LEU A 190 7.00 -26.89 -6.02
N ALA A 191 7.59 -25.74 -5.86
CA ALA A 191 6.83 -24.48 -5.63
C ALA A 191 6.38 -23.81 -6.93
N TYR A 192 6.92 -24.23 -8.08
CA TYR A 192 6.62 -23.64 -9.39
C TYR A 192 5.91 -24.61 -10.36
N GLU A 193 5.70 -25.87 -9.98
CA GLU A 193 4.82 -26.81 -10.64
C GLU A 193 3.36 -26.65 -10.16
#